data_d8327225d5825f3f9e506d588d5dd1c5
#
_entry.id   d8327225d5825f3f9e506d588d5dd1c5
#
_cell.length_a   1.000
_cell.length_b   1.000
_cell.length_c   1.000
_cell.angle_alpha   90.00
_cell.angle_beta   90.00
_cell.angle_gamma   90.00
#
_symmetry.space_group_name_H-M   'P 1'
#
loop_
_entity.id
_entity.type
_entity.pdbx_description
1 polymer ?
#
loop_
_entity_poly.entity_id
_entity_poly.type
_entity_poly.pdbx_seq_one_letter_code
_entity_poly.pdbx_strand_id
1 'polypeptide(L)'
;MKILILDDDENRHTLFDLNYRGHELIHVRTAAEAIGFLKSETFDVACLDHDLGGMQMVDSWGTEPTGYDVAKWIAMHPERKPKLIYIHSYNPDGARNMHNILPGSILAPGMWAVRQ
;
A
#
# COMPACT_ATOMS: atom_id res chain seq x y z
N MET A 1 -2.83 6.95 14.99
CA MET A 1 -3.35 5.84 14.18
C MET A 1 -2.21 4.94 13.75
N LYS A 2 -2.51 3.69 13.48
CA LYS A 2 -1.55 2.73 12.97
C LYS A 2 -1.70 2.63 11.45
N ILE A 3 -0.64 2.94 10.71
CA ILE A 3 -0.67 3.12 9.26
C ILE A 3 0.35 2.19 8.61
N LEU A 4 -0.13 1.35 7.68
CA LEU A 4 0.73 0.52 6.85
C LEU A 4 1.06 1.28 5.57
N ILE A 5 2.34 1.39 5.24
CA ILE A 5 2.79 2.10 4.03
C ILE A 5 3.54 1.13 3.13
N LEU A 6 2.96 0.85 1.98
CA LEU A 6 3.56 0.00 0.95
C LEU A 6 4.07 0.86 -0.19
N ASP A 7 5.38 0.88 -0.35
CA ASP A 7 6.05 1.62 -1.41
C ASP A 7 7.46 1.06 -1.57
N ASP A 8 8.02 1.08 -2.75
CA ASP A 8 9.39 0.62 -2.99
C ASP A 8 10.42 1.77 -2.96
N ASP A 9 9.95 3.01 -2.90
CA ASP A 9 10.80 4.20 -2.94
C ASP A 9 11.12 4.71 -1.53
N GLU A 10 12.39 4.63 -1.14
CA GLU A 10 12.84 5.04 0.19
C GLU A 10 12.63 6.53 0.45
N ASN A 11 12.73 7.37 -0.58
CA ASN A 11 12.47 8.79 -0.41
C ASN A 11 11.03 9.06 -0.02
N ARG A 12 10.09 8.31 -0.58
CA ARG A 12 8.67 8.46 -0.21
C ARG A 12 8.41 7.99 1.21
N HIS A 13 9.06 6.92 1.67
CA HIS A 13 8.97 6.50 3.07
C HIS A 13 9.45 7.62 4.01
N THR A 14 10.56 8.28 3.66
CA THR A 14 11.07 9.41 4.45
C THR A 14 10.06 10.55 4.48
N LEU A 15 9.42 10.86 3.34
CA LEU A 15 8.42 11.91 3.28
C LEU A 15 7.17 11.57 4.10
N PHE A 16 6.75 10.31 4.10
CA PHE A 16 5.68 9.87 4.98
C PHE A 16 6.03 10.12 6.45
N ASP A 17 7.24 9.76 6.87
CA ASP A 17 7.67 10.00 8.25
C ASP A 17 7.64 11.48 8.60
N LEU A 18 8.07 12.35 7.69
CA LEU A 18 8.10 13.78 7.93
C LEU A 18 6.70 14.40 7.99
N ASN A 19 5.79 13.94 7.15
CA ASN A 19 4.50 14.58 6.96
C ASN A 19 3.35 13.95 7.76
N TYR A 20 3.58 12.78 8.34
CA TYR A 20 2.55 12.07 9.12
C TYR A 20 3.06 11.75 10.52
N ARG A 21 3.70 12.74 11.16
CA ARG A 21 4.20 12.60 12.53
C ARG A 21 3.04 12.41 13.50
N GLY A 22 3.31 11.70 14.57
CA GLY A 22 2.30 11.43 15.60
C GLY A 22 1.50 10.16 15.36
N HIS A 23 1.78 9.45 14.27
CA HIS A 23 1.16 8.17 13.95
C HIS A 23 2.20 7.06 13.99
N GLU A 24 1.74 5.84 14.23
CA GLU A 24 2.60 4.67 14.13
C GLU A 24 2.67 4.24 12.67
N LEU A 25 3.81 4.42 12.02
CA LEU A 25 4.00 4.08 10.61
C LEU A 25 4.76 2.78 10.48
N ILE A 26 4.19 1.82 9.77
CA ILE A 26 4.83 0.54 9.46
C ILE A 26 5.17 0.56 7.97
N HIS A 27 6.47 0.59 7.68
CA HIS A 27 6.97 0.69 6.31
C HIS A 27 7.27 -0.67 5.72
N VAL A 28 6.68 -0.98 4.58
CA VAL A 28 6.95 -2.21 3.84
C VAL A 28 7.22 -1.89 2.37
N ARG A 29 7.98 -2.73 1.70
CA ARG A 29 8.45 -2.48 0.34
C ARG A 29 7.97 -3.52 -0.65
N THR A 30 7.44 -4.63 -0.18
CA THR A 30 6.96 -5.71 -1.04
C THR A 30 5.54 -6.10 -0.71
N ALA A 31 4.86 -6.69 -1.69
CA ALA A 31 3.51 -7.22 -1.48
C ALA A 31 3.49 -8.28 -0.39
N ALA A 32 4.49 -9.15 -0.35
CA ALA A 32 4.58 -10.22 0.64
C ALA A 32 4.67 -9.66 2.06
N GLU A 33 5.50 -8.63 2.27
CA GLU A 33 5.61 -7.97 3.57
C GLU A 33 4.28 -7.35 4.00
N ALA A 34 3.61 -6.65 3.07
CA ALA A 34 2.34 -6.01 3.35
C ALA A 34 1.29 -7.04 3.78
N ILE A 35 1.17 -8.12 3.03
CA ILE A 35 0.22 -9.19 3.35
C ILE A 35 0.55 -9.83 4.69
N GLY A 36 1.84 -10.05 4.98
CA GLY A 36 2.29 -10.59 6.25
C GLY A 36 1.82 -9.75 7.43
N PHE A 37 1.97 -8.44 7.34
CA PHE A 37 1.50 -7.54 8.40
C PHE A 37 -0.02 -7.51 8.51
N LEU A 38 -0.72 -7.51 7.37
CA LEU A 38 -2.19 -7.52 7.38
C LEU A 38 -2.76 -8.79 8.01
N LYS A 39 -2.04 -9.91 7.89
CA LYS A 39 -2.43 -11.17 8.55
C LYS A 39 -2.26 -11.11 10.06
N SER A 40 -1.22 -10.44 10.53
CA SER A 40 -0.82 -10.50 11.94
C SER A 40 -1.30 -9.33 12.79
N GLU A 41 -1.61 -8.19 12.17
CA GLU A 41 -1.96 -6.97 12.89
C GLU A 41 -3.13 -6.27 12.22
N THR A 42 -3.84 -5.45 13.00
CA THR A 42 -4.90 -4.61 12.46
C THR A 42 -4.37 -3.19 12.22
N PHE A 43 -4.84 -2.56 11.16
CA PHE A 43 -4.40 -1.22 10.78
C PHE A 43 -5.59 -0.28 10.66
N ASP A 44 -5.40 0.98 11.08
CA ASP A 44 -6.40 2.02 10.88
C ASP A 44 -6.39 2.48 9.42
N VAL A 45 -5.20 2.58 8.83
CA VAL A 45 -5.01 3.09 7.47
C VAL A 45 -3.98 2.23 6.74
N ALA A 46 -4.20 2.00 5.45
CA ALA A 46 -3.17 1.49 4.56
C ALA A 46 -2.98 2.46 3.40
N CYS A 47 -1.72 2.75 3.08
CA CYS A 47 -1.33 3.57 1.93
C CYS A 47 -0.61 2.64 0.96
N LEU A 48 -1.22 2.40 -0.19
CA LEU A 48 -0.77 1.39 -1.15
C LEU A 48 -0.29 2.01 -2.44
N ASP A 49 0.94 1.67 -2.84
CA ASP A 49 1.46 1.92 -4.17
C ASP A 49 1.15 0.72 -5.06
N HIS A 50 1.12 0.90 -6.38
CA HIS A 50 0.92 -0.18 -7.33
C HIS A 50 2.26 -0.79 -7.77
N ASP A 51 3.17 0.06 -8.25
CA ASP A 51 4.44 -0.40 -8.80
C ASP A 51 5.47 -0.58 -7.69
N LEU A 52 5.95 -1.82 -7.52
CA LEU A 52 6.84 -2.16 -6.42
C LEU A 52 8.25 -2.52 -6.89
N GLY A 53 8.61 -2.04 -8.08
CA GLY A 53 9.97 -2.04 -8.60
C GLY A 53 10.68 -3.38 -8.68
N GLY A 54 11.96 -3.32 -9.04
CA GLY A 54 12.75 -4.48 -9.39
C GLY A 54 13.45 -5.20 -8.24
N MET A 55 13.14 -4.88 -7.00
CA MET A 55 13.75 -5.53 -5.83
C MET A 55 13.02 -6.79 -5.41
N GLN A 56 11.88 -7.07 -5.99
CA GLN A 56 11.09 -8.24 -5.66
C GLN A 56 11.49 -9.44 -6.51
N MET A 57 11.31 -10.62 -5.93
CA MET A 57 11.51 -11.83 -6.67
C MET A 57 10.42 -12.01 -7.71
N VAL A 58 10.82 -12.34 -8.92
CA VAL A 58 9.90 -12.61 -10.01
C VAL A 58 9.50 -14.08 -9.94
N ASP A 59 8.22 -14.37 -10.11
CA ASP A 59 7.74 -15.74 -10.11
C ASP A 59 8.20 -16.49 -11.37
N SER A 60 7.87 -17.79 -11.46
CA SER A 60 8.30 -18.63 -12.57
C SER A 60 7.75 -18.19 -13.93
N TRP A 61 6.77 -17.29 -13.93
CA TRP A 61 6.16 -16.75 -15.15
C TRP A 61 6.69 -15.36 -15.49
N GLY A 62 7.63 -14.84 -14.69
CA GLY A 62 8.18 -13.53 -14.91
C GLY A 62 7.28 -12.37 -14.43
N THR A 63 6.26 -12.66 -13.63
CA THR A 63 5.34 -11.67 -13.13
C THR A 63 5.74 -11.23 -11.72
N GLU A 64 6.00 -9.95 -11.55
CA GLU A 64 6.30 -9.39 -10.22
C GLU A 64 5.02 -9.07 -9.46
N PRO A 65 4.95 -9.38 -8.16
CA PRO A 65 3.83 -8.94 -7.33
C PRO A 65 3.77 -7.41 -7.27
N THR A 66 2.56 -6.89 -7.31
CA THR A 66 2.32 -5.44 -7.26
C THR A 66 1.39 -5.10 -6.10
N GLY A 67 1.11 -3.82 -5.94
CA GLY A 67 0.09 -3.37 -4.99
C GLY A 67 -1.28 -3.95 -5.30
N TYR A 68 -1.55 -4.30 -6.56
CA TYR A 68 -2.81 -4.97 -6.93
C TYR A 68 -2.96 -6.31 -6.19
N ASP A 69 -1.87 -7.06 -6.03
CA ASP A 69 -1.91 -8.34 -5.30
C ASP A 69 -2.31 -8.13 -3.84
N VAL A 70 -1.83 -7.04 -3.23
CA VAL A 70 -2.21 -6.67 -1.87
C VAL A 70 -3.69 -6.29 -1.82
N ALA A 71 -4.15 -5.47 -2.77
CA ALA A 71 -5.55 -5.06 -2.87
C ALA A 71 -6.46 -6.28 -3.04
N LYS A 72 -6.06 -7.22 -3.88
CA LYS A 72 -6.80 -8.46 -4.10
C LYS A 72 -6.88 -9.29 -2.82
N TRP A 73 -5.76 -9.39 -2.10
CA TRP A 73 -5.74 -10.11 -0.82
C TRP A 73 -6.72 -9.48 0.18
N ILE A 74 -6.70 -8.15 0.30
CA ILE A 74 -7.63 -7.42 1.19
C ILE A 74 -9.08 -7.68 0.78
N ALA A 75 -9.37 -7.62 -0.51
CA ALA A 75 -10.73 -7.85 -1.01
C ALA A 75 -11.22 -9.26 -0.67
N MET A 76 -10.32 -10.23 -0.63
CA MET A 76 -10.64 -11.62 -0.27
C MET A 76 -10.66 -11.86 1.23
N HIS A 77 -10.19 -10.91 2.03
CA HIS A 77 -10.12 -11.03 3.50
C HIS A 77 -10.70 -9.77 4.17
N PRO A 78 -12.02 -9.54 4.00
CA PRO A 78 -12.64 -8.31 4.51
C PRO A 78 -12.50 -8.11 6.02
N GLU A 79 -12.34 -9.20 6.78
CA GLU A 79 -12.12 -9.14 8.22
C GLU A 79 -10.75 -8.54 8.59
N ARG A 80 -9.82 -8.47 7.62
CA ARG A 80 -8.48 -7.88 7.82
C ARG A 80 -8.33 -6.52 7.16
N LYS A 81 -9.40 -5.99 6.58
CA LYS A 81 -9.36 -4.74 5.84
C LYS A 81 -9.09 -3.56 6.78
N PRO A 82 -8.10 -2.70 6.47
CA PRO A 82 -7.93 -1.43 7.19
C PRO A 82 -9.17 -0.55 7.07
N LYS A 83 -9.39 0.31 8.05
CA LYS A 83 -10.57 1.20 8.08
C LYS A 83 -10.58 2.17 6.91
N LEU A 84 -9.40 2.70 6.56
CA LEU A 84 -9.23 3.57 5.40
C LEU A 84 -8.10 3.03 4.53
N ILE A 85 -8.29 3.09 3.22
CA ILE A 85 -7.27 2.69 2.25
C ILE A 85 -7.06 3.81 1.27
N TYR A 86 -5.82 4.31 1.21
CA TYR A 86 -5.38 5.29 0.22
C TYR A 86 -4.52 4.59 -0.82
N ILE A 87 -4.73 4.93 -2.08
CA ILE A 87 -3.93 4.41 -3.19
C ILE A 87 -3.16 5.60 -3.74
N HIS A 88 -1.84 5.61 -3.54
CA HIS A 88 -1.02 6.78 -3.84
C HIS A 88 -0.15 6.62 -5.10
N SER A 89 -0.45 5.64 -5.93
CA SER A 89 0.33 5.36 -7.14
C SER A 89 0.13 6.43 -8.22
N TYR A 90 1.20 6.73 -8.95
CA TYR A 90 1.15 7.54 -10.16
C TYR A 90 0.85 6.72 -11.42
N ASN A 91 0.70 5.40 -11.29
CA ASN A 91 0.24 4.56 -12.39
C ASN A 91 -1.29 4.61 -12.44
N PRO A 92 -1.90 5.37 -13.37
CA PRO A 92 -3.35 5.58 -13.34
C PRO A 92 -4.14 4.28 -13.56
N ASP A 93 -3.66 3.41 -14.44
CA ASP A 93 -4.36 2.15 -14.72
C ASP A 93 -4.26 1.18 -13.53
N GLY A 94 -3.06 1.06 -12.95
CA GLY A 94 -2.85 0.24 -11.77
C GLY A 94 -3.66 0.74 -10.58
N ALA A 95 -3.64 2.04 -10.35
CA ALA A 95 -4.40 2.65 -9.25
C ALA A 95 -5.90 2.42 -9.43
N ARG A 96 -6.40 2.60 -10.64
CA ARG A 96 -7.83 2.38 -10.93
C ARG A 96 -8.23 0.93 -10.71
N ASN A 97 -7.39 -0.01 -11.12
CA ASN A 97 -7.67 -1.42 -10.93
C ASN A 97 -7.76 -1.78 -9.45
N MET A 98 -6.87 -1.23 -8.63
CA MET A 98 -6.91 -1.42 -7.19
C MET A 98 -8.16 -0.80 -6.57
N HIS A 99 -8.48 0.42 -7.00
CA HIS A 99 -9.67 1.14 -6.53
C HIS A 99 -10.94 0.37 -6.83
N ASN A 100 -11.03 -0.24 -8.01
CA ASN A 100 -12.23 -0.96 -8.44
C ASN A 100 -12.51 -2.19 -7.58
N ILE A 101 -11.49 -2.85 -7.06
CA ILE A 101 -11.69 -4.03 -6.21
C ILE A 101 -11.72 -3.71 -4.72
N LEU A 102 -11.46 -2.46 -4.35
CA LEU A 102 -11.51 -1.97 -2.97
C LEU A 102 -12.50 -0.82 -2.86
N PRO A 103 -13.81 -1.13 -2.81
CA PRO A 103 -14.83 -0.08 -2.66
C PRO A 103 -14.57 0.77 -1.42
N GLY A 104 -14.66 2.07 -1.55
CA GLY A 104 -14.39 3.00 -0.47
C GLY A 104 -12.94 3.42 -0.36
N SER A 105 -12.03 2.84 -1.14
CA SER A 105 -10.64 3.32 -1.19
C SER A 105 -10.57 4.69 -1.85
N ILE A 106 -9.50 5.43 -1.55
CA ILE A 106 -9.34 6.82 -2.00
C ILE A 106 -8.09 6.92 -2.86
N LEU A 107 -8.25 7.41 -4.08
CA LEU A 107 -7.12 7.70 -4.96
C LEU A 107 -6.46 8.98 -4.48
N ALA A 108 -5.20 8.89 -4.07
CA ALA A 108 -4.48 10.01 -3.47
C ALA A 108 -3.02 10.08 -3.96
N PRO A 109 -2.80 10.23 -5.28
CA PRO A 109 -1.45 10.32 -5.82
C PRO A 109 -0.71 11.50 -5.18
N GLY A 110 0.55 11.25 -4.77
CA GLY A 110 1.36 12.30 -4.17
C GLY A 110 1.06 12.59 -2.70
N MET A 111 0.25 11.78 -2.02
CA MET A 111 -0.11 12.04 -0.62
C MET A 111 1.09 12.08 0.33
N TRP A 112 2.19 11.42 0.00
CA TRP A 112 3.40 11.43 0.83
C TRP A 112 4.00 12.85 0.97
N ALA A 113 3.69 13.73 0.04
CA ALA A 113 4.19 15.10 0.03
C ALA A 113 3.22 16.08 0.71
N VAL A 114 2.07 15.60 1.17
CA VAL A 114 1.04 16.46 1.77
C VAL A 114 1.16 16.38 3.29
N ARG A 115 1.39 17.55 3.90
CA ARG A 115 1.51 17.65 5.36
C ARG A 115 0.15 17.48 6.03
N GLN A 116 0.17 16.68 7.04
CA GLN A 116 -1.00 16.45 7.90
C GLN A 116 -1.04 17.38 9.10
#